data_59fafa99754e963309f29fe4137a3d73
#
_entry.id   59fafa99754e963309f29fe4137a3d73
#
_cell.length_a   1.000
_cell.length_b   1.000
_cell.length_c   1.000
_cell.angle_alpha   90.00
_cell.angle_beta   90.00
_cell.angle_gamma   90.00
#
_symmetry.space_group_name_H-M   'P 1'
#
loop_
_entity.id
_entity.type
_entity.pdbx_description
1 polymer ?
#
loop_
_entity_poly.entity_id
_entity_poly.type
_entity_poly.pdbx_seq_one_letter_code
_entity_poly.pdbx_strand_id
1 'polypeptide(L)'
;MRSFSSSEPAGPADWAVLRRLWPYLWPKDNWAPKIRIFIAAGCLAASIAAGASVPFLLKYAVDALTGTALAIGVAIAFVIAYGAGRVVQQGLAQARDAVFSAVGQRAARLVARRVFERLHELSYRFHTERRTGALHQVIDRGAKAIDFLLRMALFNVIPVIGQALIFCGILLLEYDVWFAVATLGTVVGYITFTFVVTEWRIGIRREMNKRDEQANASSIDSLLNFETVRYFGNEPYETDRFDQRLARYEKAAVKSQVSLAFLNTGQGVIVSAGLVIVMAMAAFGVADGSMTIGDFVLVNAFLIQLYQPLNLLGMVYREVKQSLTDMQKMFTLLDREIEVEDKPGAPALDFKGGEIAFDRVVFGYDPRRLVLQDVSFAVPPGKTIAVVGGSGGGKSTITRLLFRFFDVNGGAVRIDGQDIRDVTQASLKASLGVVPQDVVLFNDTLKHNLLYGDLDATDDQLQAAIDAAQLRPLIENLPDGLKSMVGERGLKLSGGEKQRVAIARMMLKNPGIMIFDEATSALDTATEREIQKALNRVSEGRTTLIIAHRLSTVVDADEIVVLSAGEIVERGRHADLLSKNGIYAGMWLRQQSENDQISESVDVVAAE
;
A
#
# COMPACT_ATOMS: atom_id res chain seq x y z
N MET A 1 8.23 14.80 13.70
CA MET A 1 7.07 13.92 13.52
C MET A 1 5.88 14.77 13.05
N ARG A 2 5.68 14.93 11.76
CA ARG A 2 4.42 15.48 11.24
C ARG A 2 3.52 14.29 10.91
N SER A 3 2.60 13.98 11.83
CA SER A 3 1.48 13.09 11.58
C SER A 3 0.76 13.58 10.32
N PHE A 4 0.30 12.66 9.47
CA PHE A 4 -0.75 12.97 8.50
C PHE A 4 -1.97 13.45 9.29
N SER A 5 -2.01 14.74 9.62
CA SER A 5 -3.24 15.34 10.12
C SER A 5 -4.23 15.31 8.95
N SER A 6 -5.31 14.62 9.17
CA SER A 6 -6.47 14.45 8.31
C SER A 6 -7.28 15.75 8.18
N SER A 7 -6.64 16.87 7.86
CA SER A 7 -7.30 18.16 7.75
C SER A 7 -6.71 19.02 6.63
N GLU A 8 -6.70 18.47 5.40
CA GLU A 8 -6.86 19.35 4.25
C GLU A 8 -8.35 19.36 3.88
N PRO A 9 -8.97 20.53 3.74
CA PRO A 9 -10.38 20.63 3.35
C PRO A 9 -10.54 20.00 1.97
N ALA A 10 -11.57 19.15 1.82
CA ALA A 10 -12.03 18.65 0.54
C ALA A 10 -12.48 19.86 -0.31
N GLY A 11 -11.54 20.41 -1.08
CA GLY A 11 -11.80 21.38 -2.13
C GLY A 11 -12.20 20.66 -3.44
N PRO A 12 -12.39 21.36 -4.56
CA PRO A 12 -12.99 20.84 -5.81
C PRO A 12 -12.17 19.73 -6.51
N ALA A 13 -11.53 18.86 -5.71
CA ALA A 13 -10.65 17.79 -6.12
C ALA A 13 -11.40 16.57 -6.72
N ASP A 14 -12.69 16.43 -6.47
CA ASP A 14 -13.43 15.20 -6.78
C ASP A 14 -13.46 14.88 -8.28
N TRP A 15 -13.67 15.88 -9.12
CA TRP A 15 -13.66 15.70 -10.58
C TRP A 15 -12.26 15.50 -11.16
N ALA A 16 -11.23 16.08 -10.56
CA ALA A 16 -9.84 15.90 -11.00
C ALA A 16 -9.38 14.46 -10.79
N VAL A 17 -9.77 13.84 -9.67
CA VAL A 17 -9.48 12.44 -9.35
C VAL A 17 -10.14 11.50 -10.37
N LEU A 18 -11.44 11.72 -10.67
CA LEU A 18 -12.16 10.91 -11.66
C LEU A 18 -11.56 11.05 -13.08
N ARG A 19 -11.15 12.27 -13.46
CA ARG A 19 -10.49 12.50 -14.76
C ARG A 19 -9.19 11.71 -14.90
N ARG A 20 -8.45 11.51 -13.81
CA ARG A 20 -7.21 10.70 -13.79
C ARG A 20 -7.46 9.22 -14.03
N LEU A 21 -8.67 8.71 -13.77
CA LEU A 21 -9.04 7.33 -14.07
C LEU A 21 -9.34 7.09 -15.55
N TRP A 22 -9.73 8.12 -16.29
CA TRP A 22 -10.18 7.98 -17.67
C TRP A 22 -9.24 7.20 -18.58
N PRO A 23 -7.90 7.43 -18.57
CA PRO A 23 -6.96 6.67 -19.41
C PRO A 23 -6.94 5.16 -19.13
N TYR A 24 -7.24 4.75 -17.89
CA TYR A 24 -7.28 3.35 -17.47
C TYR A 24 -8.58 2.65 -17.86
N LEU A 25 -9.68 3.40 -17.95
CA LEU A 25 -10.99 2.92 -18.40
C LEU A 25 -11.09 2.87 -19.92
N TRP A 26 -10.49 3.87 -20.59
CA TRP A 26 -10.57 4.06 -22.04
C TRP A 26 -9.17 4.05 -22.68
N PRO A 27 -8.47 2.91 -22.67
CA PRO A 27 -7.13 2.82 -23.24
C PRO A 27 -7.18 3.03 -24.76
N LYS A 28 -6.15 3.70 -25.32
CA LYS A 28 -6.07 3.99 -26.75
C LYS A 28 -5.89 2.70 -27.56
N ASP A 29 -5.08 1.76 -27.09
CA ASP A 29 -4.57 0.62 -27.82
C ASP A 29 -5.32 -0.70 -27.60
N ASN A 30 -6.42 -0.70 -26.84
CA ASN A 30 -7.15 -1.93 -26.52
C ASN A 30 -8.66 -1.73 -26.62
N TRP A 31 -9.28 -2.47 -27.52
CA TRP A 31 -10.72 -2.43 -27.75
C TRP A 31 -11.54 -3.27 -26.77
N ALA A 32 -10.98 -4.29 -26.15
CA ALA A 32 -11.71 -5.20 -25.29
C ALA A 32 -12.42 -4.51 -24.09
N PRO A 33 -11.81 -3.57 -23.36
CA PRO A 33 -12.53 -2.82 -22.32
C PRO A 33 -13.64 -1.96 -22.87
N LYS A 34 -13.43 -1.33 -24.05
CA LYS A 34 -14.44 -0.46 -24.71
C LYS A 34 -15.67 -1.26 -25.09
N ILE A 35 -15.51 -2.42 -25.72
CA ILE A 35 -16.61 -3.33 -26.07
C ILE A 35 -17.41 -3.72 -24.82
N ARG A 36 -16.72 -4.07 -23.73
CA ARG A 36 -17.39 -4.43 -22.47
C ARG A 36 -18.17 -3.26 -21.86
N ILE A 37 -17.65 -2.03 -21.94
CA ILE A 37 -18.38 -0.82 -21.51
C ILE A 37 -19.64 -0.63 -22.35
N PHE A 38 -19.57 -0.79 -23.68
CA PHE A 38 -20.75 -0.68 -24.55
C PHE A 38 -21.78 -1.78 -24.27
N ILE A 39 -21.36 -3.02 -24.08
CA ILE A 39 -22.25 -4.12 -23.70
C ILE A 39 -22.92 -3.83 -22.35
N ALA A 40 -22.14 -3.39 -21.35
CA ALA A 40 -22.68 -3.03 -20.04
C ALA A 40 -23.67 -1.87 -20.11
N ALA A 41 -23.39 -0.83 -20.92
CA ALA A 41 -24.31 0.29 -21.17
C ALA A 41 -25.58 -0.18 -21.88
N GLY A 42 -25.49 -1.08 -22.84
CA GLY A 42 -26.65 -1.69 -23.51
C GLY A 42 -27.50 -2.51 -22.55
N CYS A 43 -26.90 -3.36 -21.73
CA CYS A 43 -27.59 -4.10 -20.67
C CYS A 43 -28.26 -3.17 -19.65
N LEU A 44 -27.59 -2.06 -19.29
CA LEU A 44 -28.14 -1.04 -18.41
C LEU A 44 -29.40 -0.42 -19.01
N ALA A 45 -29.33 0.09 -20.24
CA ALA A 45 -30.46 0.70 -20.93
C ALA A 45 -31.64 -0.29 -21.08
N ALA A 46 -31.32 -1.54 -21.48
CA ALA A 46 -32.33 -2.59 -21.59
C ALA A 46 -32.95 -2.97 -20.24
N SER A 47 -32.18 -3.02 -19.16
CA SER A 47 -32.67 -3.28 -17.80
C SER A 47 -33.59 -2.16 -17.30
N ILE A 48 -33.26 -0.89 -17.58
CA ILE A 48 -34.10 0.26 -17.22
C ILE A 48 -35.40 0.23 -18.02
N ALA A 49 -35.34 -0.01 -19.34
CA ALA A 49 -36.51 -0.13 -20.19
C ALA A 49 -37.42 -1.28 -19.77
N ALA A 50 -36.85 -2.47 -19.49
CA ALA A 50 -37.61 -3.60 -18.94
C ALA A 50 -38.25 -3.24 -17.60
N GLY A 51 -37.50 -2.55 -16.70
CA GLY A 51 -38.05 -2.08 -15.42
C GLY A 51 -39.23 -1.14 -15.53
N ALA A 52 -39.25 -0.30 -16.56
CA ALA A 52 -40.37 0.59 -16.86
C ALA A 52 -41.57 -0.15 -17.49
N SER A 53 -41.32 -1.17 -18.31
CA SER A 53 -42.37 -1.90 -19.05
C SER A 53 -43.07 -2.96 -18.20
N VAL A 54 -42.35 -3.62 -17.29
CA VAL A 54 -42.85 -4.73 -16.47
C VAL A 54 -44.09 -4.36 -15.65
N PRO A 55 -44.18 -3.21 -14.97
CA PRO A 55 -45.39 -2.82 -14.23
C PRO A 55 -46.65 -2.69 -15.10
N PHE A 56 -46.53 -2.34 -16.39
CA PHE A 56 -47.70 -2.31 -17.31
C PHE A 56 -48.30 -3.69 -17.54
N LEU A 57 -47.46 -4.76 -17.56
CA LEU A 57 -47.97 -6.13 -17.67
C LEU A 57 -48.84 -6.49 -16.46
N LEU A 58 -48.48 -6.00 -15.27
CA LEU A 58 -49.30 -6.18 -14.08
C LEU A 58 -50.61 -5.37 -14.14
N LYS A 59 -50.54 -4.12 -14.64
CA LYS A 59 -51.75 -3.31 -14.92
C LYS A 59 -52.70 -4.08 -15.81
N TYR A 60 -52.26 -4.55 -16.98
CA TYR A 60 -53.10 -5.28 -17.92
C TYR A 60 -53.66 -6.60 -17.35
N ALA A 61 -52.88 -7.29 -16.50
CA ALA A 61 -53.39 -8.47 -15.81
C ALA A 61 -54.54 -8.16 -14.86
N VAL A 62 -54.43 -7.05 -14.09
CA VAL A 62 -55.49 -6.60 -13.17
C VAL A 62 -56.72 -6.12 -13.93
N ASP A 63 -56.56 -5.32 -14.98
CA ASP A 63 -57.67 -4.83 -15.79
C ASP A 63 -58.40 -5.98 -16.49
N ALA A 64 -57.71 -7.02 -16.94
CA ALA A 64 -58.33 -8.22 -17.51
C ALA A 64 -59.13 -9.04 -16.47
N LEU A 65 -58.81 -8.99 -15.18
CA LEU A 65 -59.58 -9.65 -14.11
C LEU A 65 -60.87 -8.91 -13.73
N THR A 66 -60.96 -7.62 -14.02
CA THR A 66 -62.18 -6.81 -13.76
C THR A 66 -63.22 -6.93 -14.89
N GLY A 67 -62.89 -7.65 -15.98
CA GLY A 67 -63.75 -7.92 -17.12
C GLY A 67 -64.53 -9.24 -17.01
N THR A 68 -64.94 -9.82 -18.17
CA THR A 68 -65.72 -11.07 -18.25
C THR A 68 -64.88 -12.34 -18.00
N ALA A 69 -65.56 -13.47 -17.70
CA ALA A 69 -64.87 -14.76 -17.40
C ALA A 69 -63.92 -15.28 -18.51
N LEU A 70 -64.08 -14.85 -19.77
CA LEU A 70 -63.16 -15.16 -20.88
C LEU A 70 -61.77 -14.52 -20.71
N ALA A 71 -61.65 -13.49 -19.89
CA ALA A 71 -60.42 -12.72 -19.67
C ALA A 71 -59.41 -13.39 -18.68
N ILE A 72 -59.84 -14.43 -17.93
CA ILE A 72 -58.93 -15.10 -16.94
C ILE A 72 -57.69 -15.66 -17.63
N GLY A 73 -57.82 -16.29 -18.80
CA GLY A 73 -56.66 -16.81 -19.55
C GLY A 73 -55.68 -15.72 -19.97
N VAL A 74 -56.21 -14.54 -20.38
CA VAL A 74 -55.44 -13.35 -20.74
C VAL A 74 -54.72 -12.78 -19.49
N ALA A 75 -55.42 -12.70 -18.37
CA ALA A 75 -54.85 -12.24 -17.11
C ALA A 75 -53.66 -13.14 -16.67
N ILE A 76 -53.85 -14.47 -16.73
CA ILE A 76 -52.78 -15.43 -16.42
C ILE A 76 -51.57 -15.26 -17.37
N ALA A 77 -51.83 -15.05 -18.68
CA ALA A 77 -50.74 -14.80 -19.64
C ALA A 77 -49.95 -13.53 -19.29
N PHE A 78 -50.62 -12.43 -18.89
CA PHE A 78 -49.94 -11.22 -18.43
C PHE A 78 -49.18 -11.41 -17.11
N VAL A 79 -49.70 -12.22 -16.18
CA VAL A 79 -48.98 -12.56 -14.94
C VAL A 79 -47.71 -13.36 -15.25
N ILE A 80 -47.79 -14.34 -16.18
CA ILE A 80 -46.62 -15.08 -16.62
C ILE A 80 -45.61 -14.14 -17.30
N ALA A 81 -46.08 -13.26 -18.19
CA ALA A 81 -45.24 -12.27 -18.87
C ALA A 81 -44.59 -11.29 -17.87
N TYR A 82 -45.33 -10.86 -16.82
CA TYR A 82 -44.79 -10.06 -15.74
C TYR A 82 -43.64 -10.79 -15.02
N GLY A 83 -43.84 -12.06 -14.64
CA GLY A 83 -42.78 -12.88 -14.01
C GLY A 83 -41.55 -13.04 -14.92
N ALA A 84 -41.78 -13.36 -16.20
CA ALA A 84 -40.70 -13.46 -17.18
C ALA A 84 -39.97 -12.13 -17.37
N GLY A 85 -40.68 -11.02 -17.45
CA GLY A 85 -40.13 -9.67 -17.55
C GLY A 85 -39.25 -9.31 -16.35
N ARG A 86 -39.67 -9.69 -15.14
CA ARG A 86 -38.85 -9.51 -13.90
C ARG A 86 -37.54 -10.31 -13.96
N VAL A 87 -37.59 -11.56 -14.44
CA VAL A 87 -36.41 -12.39 -14.62
C VAL A 87 -35.45 -11.77 -15.65
N VAL A 88 -36.01 -11.31 -16.79
CA VAL A 88 -35.21 -10.64 -17.83
C VAL A 88 -34.55 -9.36 -17.29
N GLN A 89 -35.32 -8.50 -16.61
CA GLN A 89 -34.82 -7.27 -15.99
C GLN A 89 -33.64 -7.57 -15.04
N GLN A 90 -33.83 -8.55 -14.14
CA GLN A 90 -32.80 -8.95 -13.17
C GLN A 90 -31.60 -9.59 -13.87
N GLY A 91 -31.83 -10.44 -14.87
CA GLY A 91 -30.77 -11.07 -15.67
C GLY A 91 -29.90 -10.04 -16.40
N LEU A 92 -30.51 -9.03 -17.01
CA LEU A 92 -29.82 -7.92 -17.67
C LEU A 92 -28.98 -7.10 -16.67
N ALA A 93 -29.51 -6.85 -15.47
CA ALA A 93 -28.75 -6.17 -14.41
C ALA A 93 -27.54 -6.98 -13.97
N GLN A 94 -27.69 -8.30 -13.75
CA GLN A 94 -26.56 -9.16 -13.38
C GLN A 94 -25.55 -9.33 -14.53
N ALA A 95 -26.01 -9.43 -15.77
CA ALA A 95 -25.13 -9.50 -16.95
C ALA A 95 -24.28 -8.23 -17.08
N ARG A 96 -24.90 -7.04 -16.89
CA ARG A 96 -24.20 -5.76 -16.84
C ARG A 96 -23.08 -5.78 -15.80
N ASP A 97 -23.40 -6.19 -14.56
CA ASP A 97 -22.47 -6.21 -13.44
C ASP A 97 -21.29 -7.17 -13.70
N ALA A 98 -21.58 -8.36 -14.24
CA ALA A 98 -20.57 -9.36 -14.60
C ALA A 98 -19.63 -8.85 -15.70
N VAL A 99 -20.16 -8.27 -16.78
CA VAL A 99 -19.36 -7.76 -17.91
C VAL A 99 -18.48 -6.60 -17.46
N PHE A 100 -19.01 -5.68 -16.65
CA PHE A 100 -18.28 -4.49 -16.22
C PHE A 100 -17.26 -4.80 -15.11
N SER A 101 -17.47 -5.83 -14.31
CA SER A 101 -16.53 -6.18 -13.22
C SER A 101 -15.11 -6.37 -13.72
N ALA A 102 -14.93 -6.96 -14.91
CA ALA A 102 -13.61 -7.13 -15.54
C ALA A 102 -12.95 -5.79 -15.93
N VAL A 103 -13.74 -4.75 -16.23
CA VAL A 103 -13.23 -3.40 -16.52
C VAL A 103 -12.77 -2.72 -15.23
N GLY A 104 -13.58 -2.76 -14.17
CA GLY A 104 -13.26 -2.17 -12.87
C GLY A 104 -12.01 -2.79 -12.25
N GLN A 105 -11.96 -4.13 -12.19
CA GLN A 105 -10.82 -4.87 -11.63
C GLN A 105 -9.52 -4.63 -12.44
N ARG A 106 -9.62 -4.55 -13.76
CA ARG A 106 -8.48 -4.21 -14.61
C ARG A 106 -7.96 -2.79 -14.31
N ALA A 107 -8.84 -1.80 -14.23
CA ALA A 107 -8.47 -0.42 -13.92
C ALA A 107 -7.77 -0.35 -12.54
N ALA A 108 -8.37 -0.95 -11.51
CA ALA A 108 -7.79 -1.03 -10.18
C ALA A 108 -6.39 -1.67 -10.19
N ARG A 109 -6.23 -2.81 -10.88
CA ARG A 109 -4.93 -3.50 -11.03
C ARG A 109 -3.87 -2.63 -11.70
N LEU A 110 -4.22 -1.95 -12.80
CA LEU A 110 -3.27 -1.12 -13.55
C LEU A 110 -2.81 0.09 -12.73
N VAL A 111 -3.72 0.74 -12.02
CA VAL A 111 -3.38 1.87 -11.14
C VAL A 111 -2.52 1.39 -9.96
N ALA A 112 -2.92 0.30 -9.29
CA ALA A 112 -2.16 -0.27 -8.18
C ALA A 112 -0.73 -0.65 -8.61
N ARG A 113 -0.57 -1.28 -9.79
CA ARG A 113 0.73 -1.59 -10.39
C ARG A 113 1.56 -0.32 -10.58
N ARG A 114 0.97 0.73 -11.18
CA ARG A 114 1.69 1.98 -11.43
C ARG A 114 2.13 2.67 -10.15
N VAL A 115 1.28 2.65 -9.11
CA VAL A 115 1.65 3.18 -7.79
C VAL A 115 2.76 2.35 -7.16
N PHE A 116 2.72 1.03 -7.28
CA PHE A 116 3.76 0.14 -6.77
C PHE A 116 5.11 0.37 -7.48
N GLU A 117 5.11 0.50 -8.80
CA GLU A 117 6.28 0.90 -9.59
C GLU A 117 6.85 2.24 -9.07
N ARG A 118 5.97 3.24 -8.92
CA ARG A 118 6.38 4.57 -8.41
C ARG A 118 6.97 4.53 -7.00
N LEU A 119 6.41 3.70 -6.11
CA LEU A 119 6.97 3.56 -4.77
C LEU A 119 8.42 3.05 -4.78
N HIS A 120 8.77 2.15 -5.70
CA HIS A 120 10.15 1.68 -5.83
C HIS A 120 11.10 2.72 -6.45
N GLU A 121 10.57 3.71 -7.18
CA GLU A 121 11.32 4.83 -7.73
C GLU A 121 11.57 5.94 -6.67
N LEU A 122 10.77 5.98 -5.59
CA LEU A 122 10.90 7.01 -4.56
C LEU A 122 12.17 6.85 -3.72
N SER A 123 12.66 7.97 -3.18
CA SER A 123 13.92 8.07 -2.47
C SER A 123 13.99 7.19 -1.20
N TYR A 124 15.19 6.83 -0.81
CA TYR A 124 15.47 6.13 0.45
C TYR A 124 14.92 6.89 1.66
N ARG A 125 14.98 8.23 1.68
CA ARG A 125 14.40 9.09 2.72
C ARG A 125 12.90 8.86 2.87
N PHE A 126 12.18 8.79 1.76
CA PHE A 126 10.73 8.53 1.78
C PHE A 126 10.38 7.23 2.51
N HIS A 127 11.14 6.16 2.27
CA HIS A 127 10.91 4.85 2.89
C HIS A 127 11.31 4.80 4.36
N THR A 128 12.36 5.51 4.76
CA THR A 128 12.82 5.53 6.17
C THR A 128 11.92 6.40 7.07
N GLU A 129 11.33 7.46 6.52
CA GLU A 129 10.43 8.34 7.29
C GLU A 129 9.02 7.76 7.45
N ARG A 130 8.65 6.73 6.70
CA ARG A 130 7.28 6.19 6.65
C ARG A 130 7.21 4.71 7.04
N ARG A 131 6.10 4.36 7.68
CA ARG A 131 5.81 2.97 8.02
C ARG A 131 5.32 2.24 6.76
N THR A 132 5.99 1.19 6.34
CA THR A 132 5.68 0.38 5.15
C THR A 132 4.24 -0.13 5.14
N GLY A 133 3.71 -0.56 6.28
CA GLY A 133 2.32 -1.00 6.39
C GLY A 133 1.28 0.08 6.05
N ALA A 134 1.58 1.36 6.34
CA ALA A 134 0.69 2.47 5.97
C ALA A 134 0.66 2.69 4.45
N LEU A 135 1.77 2.50 3.76
CA LEU A 135 1.83 2.61 2.29
C LEU A 135 1.03 1.50 1.60
N HIS A 136 1.18 0.25 2.07
CA HIS A 136 0.37 -0.87 1.55
C HIS A 136 -1.13 -0.60 1.71
N GLN A 137 -1.55 -0.09 2.88
CA GLN A 137 -2.95 0.24 3.14
C GLN A 137 -3.50 1.34 2.20
N VAL A 138 -2.67 2.33 1.82
CA VAL A 138 -3.07 3.37 0.86
C VAL A 138 -3.31 2.77 -0.52
N ILE A 139 -2.45 1.85 -0.98
CA ILE A 139 -2.63 1.17 -2.28
C ILE A 139 -3.89 0.30 -2.27
N ASP A 140 -4.07 -0.54 -1.25
CA ASP A 140 -5.21 -1.45 -1.14
C ASP A 140 -6.54 -0.70 -1.08
N ARG A 141 -6.64 0.32 -0.21
CA ARG A 141 -7.85 1.16 -0.11
C ARG A 141 -8.11 1.94 -1.39
N GLY A 142 -7.08 2.52 -2.00
CA GLY A 142 -7.21 3.25 -3.26
C GLY A 142 -7.66 2.38 -4.42
N ALA A 143 -7.12 1.16 -4.55
CA ALA A 143 -7.53 0.20 -5.57
C ALA A 143 -9.00 -0.26 -5.38
N LYS A 144 -9.41 -0.57 -4.15
CA LYS A 144 -10.80 -0.92 -3.81
C LYS A 144 -11.75 0.25 -4.05
N ALA A 145 -11.31 1.47 -3.76
CA ALA A 145 -12.08 2.68 -3.99
C ALA A 145 -12.38 2.91 -5.47
N ILE A 146 -11.46 2.58 -6.39
CA ILE A 146 -11.69 2.66 -7.84
C ILE A 146 -12.84 1.74 -8.26
N ASP A 147 -12.77 0.46 -7.89
CA ASP A 147 -13.80 -0.52 -8.26
C ASP A 147 -15.16 -0.12 -7.66
N PHE A 148 -15.18 0.30 -6.40
CA PHE A 148 -16.40 0.75 -5.72
C PHE A 148 -17.04 1.96 -6.40
N LEU A 149 -16.26 3.01 -6.68
CA LEU A 149 -16.78 4.24 -7.31
C LEU A 149 -17.39 3.97 -8.68
N LEU A 150 -16.70 3.17 -9.50
CA LEU A 150 -17.17 2.83 -10.83
C LEU A 150 -18.48 2.03 -10.78
N ARG A 151 -18.57 1.05 -9.89
CA ARG A 151 -19.80 0.25 -9.72
C ARG A 151 -20.93 1.10 -9.16
N MET A 152 -20.67 1.92 -8.13
CA MET A 152 -21.70 2.75 -7.51
C MET A 152 -22.28 3.77 -8.48
N ALA A 153 -21.45 4.48 -9.22
CA ALA A 153 -21.91 5.46 -10.20
C ALA A 153 -22.76 4.79 -11.29
N LEU A 154 -22.23 3.73 -11.92
CA LEU A 154 -22.87 3.10 -13.09
C LEU A 154 -24.07 2.22 -12.73
N PHE A 155 -24.05 1.54 -11.57
CA PHE A 155 -25.03 0.49 -11.27
C PHE A 155 -26.07 0.89 -10.23
N ASN A 156 -25.82 1.95 -9.49
CA ASN A 156 -26.78 2.44 -8.51
C ASN A 156 -27.28 3.85 -8.85
N VAL A 157 -26.38 4.82 -9.07
CA VAL A 157 -26.81 6.22 -9.26
C VAL A 157 -27.47 6.43 -10.62
N ILE A 158 -26.85 5.99 -11.72
CA ILE A 158 -27.40 6.18 -13.08
C ILE A 158 -28.73 5.46 -13.27
N PRO A 159 -28.92 4.17 -12.86
CA PRO A 159 -30.21 3.51 -12.96
C PRO A 159 -31.32 4.20 -12.19
N VAL A 160 -31.04 4.66 -10.97
CA VAL A 160 -32.05 5.35 -10.13
C VAL A 160 -32.51 6.66 -10.80
N ILE A 161 -31.55 7.46 -11.29
CA ILE A 161 -31.88 8.69 -12.01
C ILE A 161 -32.67 8.37 -13.29
N GLY A 162 -32.20 7.38 -14.06
CA GLY A 162 -32.88 6.97 -15.31
C GLY A 162 -34.33 6.47 -15.07
N GLN A 163 -34.51 5.62 -14.04
CA GLN A 163 -35.87 5.15 -13.67
C GLN A 163 -36.75 6.29 -13.17
N ALA A 164 -36.22 7.19 -12.34
CA ALA A 164 -36.97 8.34 -11.85
C ALA A 164 -37.47 9.23 -13.00
N LEU A 165 -36.58 9.52 -13.96
CA LEU A 165 -36.95 10.33 -15.14
C LEU A 165 -38.00 9.63 -16.01
N ILE A 166 -37.87 8.32 -16.26
CA ILE A 166 -38.82 7.56 -17.06
C ILE A 166 -40.17 7.48 -16.34
N PHE A 167 -40.19 7.17 -15.04
CA PHE A 167 -41.46 7.06 -14.28
C PHE A 167 -42.17 8.41 -14.17
N CYS A 168 -41.44 9.50 -13.89
CA CYS A 168 -42.02 10.84 -13.91
C CYS A 168 -42.56 11.19 -15.31
N GLY A 169 -41.84 10.81 -16.37
CA GLY A 169 -42.27 11.00 -17.75
C GLY A 169 -43.57 10.22 -18.08
N ILE A 170 -43.65 8.96 -17.67
CA ILE A 170 -44.86 8.14 -17.84
C ILE A 170 -46.03 8.75 -17.06
N LEU A 171 -45.83 9.14 -15.80
CA LEU A 171 -46.87 9.75 -14.98
C LEU A 171 -47.36 11.08 -15.57
N LEU A 172 -46.48 11.85 -16.22
CA LEU A 172 -46.83 13.11 -16.88
C LEU A 172 -47.62 12.90 -18.19
N LEU A 173 -47.31 11.83 -18.94
CA LEU A 173 -47.88 11.58 -20.26
C LEU A 173 -49.21 10.81 -20.19
N GLU A 174 -49.33 9.87 -19.24
CA GLU A 174 -50.47 8.95 -19.11
C GLU A 174 -51.52 9.44 -18.09
N TYR A 175 -51.09 10.29 -17.10
CA TYR A 175 -51.94 10.75 -16.00
C TYR A 175 -51.86 12.28 -15.84
N ASP A 176 -52.35 12.79 -14.72
CA ASP A 176 -52.32 14.22 -14.41
C ASP A 176 -50.89 14.66 -13.98
N VAL A 177 -50.52 15.88 -14.33
CA VAL A 177 -49.25 16.52 -13.95
C VAL A 177 -48.97 16.46 -12.44
N TRP A 178 -50.02 16.46 -11.61
CA TRP A 178 -49.92 16.40 -10.16
C TRP A 178 -49.31 15.08 -9.63
N PHE A 179 -49.47 13.95 -10.37
CA PHE A 179 -48.79 12.69 -10.04
C PHE A 179 -47.25 12.82 -10.15
N ALA A 180 -46.82 13.45 -11.23
CA ALA A 180 -45.37 13.70 -11.44
C ALA A 180 -44.83 14.70 -10.41
N VAL A 181 -45.59 15.78 -10.11
CA VAL A 181 -45.21 16.80 -9.11
C VAL A 181 -45.11 16.19 -7.71
N ALA A 182 -46.09 15.40 -7.27
CA ALA A 182 -46.08 14.74 -5.96
C ALA A 182 -44.95 13.74 -5.85
N THR A 183 -44.72 12.92 -6.89
CA THR A 183 -43.59 11.95 -6.91
C THR A 183 -42.24 12.65 -6.88
N LEU A 184 -42.03 13.67 -7.74
CA LEU A 184 -40.77 14.44 -7.77
C LEU A 184 -40.54 15.20 -6.46
N GLY A 185 -41.61 15.81 -5.90
CA GLY A 185 -41.55 16.49 -4.59
C GLY A 185 -41.11 15.55 -3.48
N THR A 186 -41.64 14.31 -3.47
CA THR A 186 -41.24 13.28 -2.50
C THR A 186 -39.78 12.90 -2.69
N VAL A 187 -39.31 12.67 -3.92
CA VAL A 187 -37.90 12.34 -4.22
C VAL A 187 -36.96 13.47 -3.80
N VAL A 188 -37.27 14.71 -4.16
CA VAL A 188 -36.47 15.90 -3.79
C VAL A 188 -36.46 16.08 -2.27
N GLY A 189 -37.61 15.96 -1.61
CA GLY A 189 -37.72 16.03 -0.15
C GLY A 189 -36.87 14.94 0.53
N TYR A 190 -36.95 13.70 0.03
CA TYR A 190 -36.16 12.57 0.50
C TYR A 190 -34.64 12.83 0.35
N ILE A 191 -34.22 13.27 -0.84
CA ILE A 191 -32.81 13.57 -1.13
C ILE A 191 -32.32 14.68 -0.21
N THR A 192 -33.05 15.79 -0.11
CA THR A 192 -32.69 16.94 0.71
C THR A 192 -32.54 16.55 2.20
N PHE A 193 -33.55 15.84 2.74
CA PHE A 193 -33.54 15.34 4.11
C PHE A 193 -32.31 14.42 4.33
N THR A 194 -32.09 13.48 3.40
CA THR A 194 -30.95 12.55 3.48
C THR A 194 -29.60 13.29 3.52
N PHE A 195 -29.40 14.30 2.67
CA PHE A 195 -28.16 15.08 2.67
C PHE A 195 -27.99 15.86 3.98
N VAL A 196 -28.99 16.60 4.40
CA VAL A 196 -28.92 17.44 5.62
C VAL A 196 -28.63 16.59 6.86
N VAL A 197 -29.37 15.48 7.04
CA VAL A 197 -29.17 14.61 8.21
C VAL A 197 -27.86 13.83 8.11
N THR A 198 -27.43 13.41 6.91
CA THR A 198 -26.15 12.71 6.73
C THR A 198 -24.97 13.63 7.07
N GLU A 199 -24.99 14.89 6.65
CA GLU A 199 -23.95 15.87 6.98
C GLU A 199 -23.86 16.11 8.50
N TRP A 200 -24.99 16.27 9.17
CA TRP A 200 -25.05 16.35 10.64
C TRP A 200 -24.44 15.09 11.31
N ARG A 201 -24.72 13.88 10.77
CA ARG A 201 -24.21 12.60 11.29
C ARG A 201 -22.73 12.41 11.10
N ILE A 202 -22.09 13.06 10.12
CA ILE A 202 -20.64 12.94 9.85
C ILE A 202 -19.84 13.30 11.13
N GLY A 203 -20.24 14.35 11.86
CA GLY A 203 -19.58 14.73 13.10
C GLY A 203 -19.65 13.64 14.18
N ILE A 204 -20.83 13.04 14.35
CA ILE A 204 -21.07 11.97 15.34
C ILE A 204 -20.23 10.73 14.98
N ARG A 205 -20.20 10.34 13.72
CA ARG A 205 -19.45 9.17 13.26
C ARG A 205 -17.94 9.40 13.32
N ARG A 206 -17.47 10.62 13.08
CA ARG A 206 -16.05 10.97 13.22
C ARG A 206 -15.58 10.81 14.67
N GLU A 207 -16.39 11.20 15.64
CA GLU A 207 -16.10 10.98 17.08
C GLU A 207 -16.07 9.48 17.42
N MET A 208 -17.04 8.69 16.92
CA MET A 208 -17.04 7.24 17.10
C MET A 208 -15.77 6.60 16.54
N ASN A 209 -15.39 6.92 15.30
CA ASN A 209 -14.17 6.37 14.66
C ASN A 209 -12.91 6.76 15.44
N LYS A 210 -12.82 7.99 15.97
CA LYS A 210 -11.71 8.44 16.81
C LYS A 210 -11.59 7.62 18.09
N ARG A 211 -12.72 7.27 18.73
CA ARG A 211 -12.73 6.44 19.94
C ARG A 211 -12.35 5.00 19.64
N ASP A 212 -12.82 4.46 18.53
CA ASP A 212 -12.44 3.14 18.01
C ASP A 212 -10.93 3.04 17.77
N GLU A 213 -10.35 4.03 17.08
CA GLU A 213 -8.91 4.11 16.83
C GLU A 213 -8.09 4.16 18.12
N GLN A 214 -8.56 4.92 19.12
CA GLN A 214 -7.91 5.01 20.44
C GLN A 214 -7.97 3.68 21.21
N ALA A 215 -9.09 2.94 21.13
CA ALA A 215 -9.22 1.62 21.75
C ALA A 215 -8.32 0.60 21.06
N ASN A 216 -8.36 0.53 19.73
CA ASN A 216 -7.54 -0.38 18.93
C ASN A 216 -6.04 -0.11 19.12
N ALA A 217 -5.61 1.16 19.11
CA ALA A 217 -4.20 1.51 19.34
C ALA A 217 -3.72 1.04 20.73
N SER A 218 -4.57 1.13 21.75
CA SER A 218 -4.21 0.65 23.09
C SER A 218 -4.08 -0.87 23.16
N SER A 219 -4.98 -1.60 22.49
CA SER A 219 -4.93 -3.05 22.44
C SER A 219 -3.66 -3.53 21.73
N ILE A 220 -3.36 -2.94 20.57
CA ILE A 220 -2.16 -3.30 19.80
C ILE A 220 -0.89 -3.00 20.60
N ASP A 221 -0.81 -1.84 21.28
CA ASP A 221 0.34 -1.44 22.08
C ASP A 221 0.58 -2.42 23.23
N SER A 222 -0.47 -2.78 23.98
CA SER A 222 -0.41 -3.75 25.07
C SER A 222 0.01 -5.15 24.57
N LEU A 223 -0.53 -5.62 23.44
CA LEU A 223 -0.19 -6.91 22.87
C LEU A 223 1.23 -6.97 22.28
N LEU A 224 1.70 -5.89 21.68
CA LEU A 224 3.10 -5.80 21.19
C LEU A 224 4.10 -5.83 22.35
N ASN A 225 3.70 -5.34 23.53
CA ASN A 225 4.53 -5.32 24.73
C ASN A 225 4.10 -6.40 25.75
N PHE A 226 3.51 -7.52 25.28
CA PHE A 226 2.92 -8.53 26.18
C PHE A 226 3.93 -9.10 27.18
N GLU A 227 5.19 -9.28 26.77
CA GLU A 227 6.26 -9.72 27.66
C GLU A 227 6.47 -8.75 28.83
N THR A 228 6.52 -7.45 28.53
CA THR A 228 6.62 -6.40 29.56
C THR A 228 5.42 -6.42 30.52
N VAL A 229 4.21 -6.56 29.98
CA VAL A 229 2.98 -6.67 30.80
C VAL A 229 3.09 -7.88 31.74
N ARG A 230 3.56 -9.03 31.22
CA ARG A 230 3.78 -10.27 31.99
C ARG A 230 4.88 -10.13 33.04
N TYR A 231 6.03 -9.53 32.68
CA TYR A 231 7.14 -9.33 33.62
C TYR A 231 6.75 -8.48 34.84
N PHE A 232 5.84 -7.53 34.66
CA PHE A 232 5.41 -6.64 35.74
C PHE A 232 4.06 -7.05 36.38
N GLY A 233 3.40 -8.12 35.89
CA GLY A 233 2.11 -8.61 36.42
C GLY A 233 0.97 -7.59 36.27
N ASN A 234 1.01 -6.74 35.23
CA ASN A 234 0.08 -5.63 35.05
C ASN A 234 -1.11 -5.95 34.13
N GLU A 235 -1.46 -7.24 33.94
CA GLU A 235 -2.59 -7.67 33.12
C GLU A 235 -3.93 -7.03 33.56
N PRO A 236 -4.25 -6.95 34.89
CA PRO A 236 -5.49 -6.31 35.33
C PRO A 236 -5.52 -4.83 34.95
N TYR A 237 -4.41 -4.10 35.12
CA TYR A 237 -4.30 -2.69 34.77
C TYR A 237 -4.54 -2.45 33.28
N GLU A 238 -3.91 -3.25 32.40
CA GLU A 238 -4.09 -3.11 30.96
C GLU A 238 -5.52 -3.49 30.52
N THR A 239 -6.13 -4.48 31.19
CA THR A 239 -7.52 -4.86 30.96
C THR A 239 -8.48 -3.74 31.31
N ASP A 240 -8.33 -3.12 32.49
CA ASP A 240 -9.17 -2.00 32.94
C ASP A 240 -8.97 -0.77 32.03
N ARG A 241 -7.74 -0.50 31.63
CA ARG A 241 -7.41 0.59 30.72
C ARG A 241 -8.06 0.40 29.34
N PHE A 242 -8.07 -0.82 28.83
CA PHE A 242 -8.72 -1.14 27.56
C PHE A 242 -10.25 -1.04 27.70
N ASP A 243 -10.85 -1.56 28.77
CA ASP A 243 -12.28 -1.50 29.03
C ASP A 243 -12.78 -0.05 29.12
N GLN A 244 -12.08 0.83 29.83
CA GLN A 244 -12.41 2.27 29.89
C GLN A 244 -12.43 2.92 28.50
N ARG A 245 -11.56 2.50 27.58
CA ARG A 245 -11.55 3.01 26.20
C ARG A 245 -12.70 2.45 25.40
N LEU A 246 -13.00 1.15 25.57
CA LEU A 246 -14.15 0.50 24.94
C LEU A 246 -15.48 1.12 25.43
N ALA A 247 -15.62 1.43 26.69
CA ALA A 247 -16.81 2.09 27.24
C ALA A 247 -17.04 3.50 26.63
N ARG A 248 -15.96 4.21 26.30
CA ARG A 248 -16.07 5.50 25.58
C ARG A 248 -16.47 5.30 24.12
N TYR A 249 -15.93 4.27 23.46
CA TYR A 249 -16.33 3.87 22.11
C TYR A 249 -17.80 3.44 22.08
N GLU A 250 -18.24 2.59 23.02
CA GLU A 250 -19.63 2.13 23.14
C GLU A 250 -20.61 3.30 23.17
N LYS A 251 -20.40 4.30 24.05
CA LYS A 251 -21.25 5.49 24.12
C LYS A 251 -21.32 6.25 22.79
N ALA A 252 -20.19 6.38 22.09
CA ALA A 252 -20.14 7.05 20.80
C ALA A 252 -20.82 6.20 19.70
N ALA A 253 -20.67 4.87 19.74
CA ALA A 253 -21.30 3.93 18.82
C ALA A 253 -22.82 3.93 18.98
N VAL A 254 -23.33 3.88 20.21
CA VAL A 254 -24.78 4.01 20.50
C VAL A 254 -25.32 5.32 19.95
N LYS A 255 -24.66 6.47 20.21
CA LYS A 255 -25.08 7.76 19.66
C LYS A 255 -25.09 7.76 18.12
N SER A 256 -24.11 7.13 17.49
CA SER A 256 -24.06 6.94 16.02
C SER A 256 -25.24 6.10 15.53
N GLN A 257 -25.58 5.01 16.23
CA GLN A 257 -26.70 4.13 15.88
C GLN A 257 -28.06 4.82 16.03
N VAL A 258 -28.26 5.56 17.10
CA VAL A 258 -29.49 6.37 17.31
C VAL A 258 -29.65 7.41 16.20
N SER A 259 -28.55 8.07 15.81
CA SER A 259 -28.61 9.04 14.70
C SER A 259 -28.93 8.37 13.34
N LEU A 260 -28.53 7.10 13.16
CA LEU A 260 -28.91 6.31 11.97
C LEU A 260 -30.39 5.94 11.99
N ALA A 261 -30.89 5.53 13.15
CA ALA A 261 -32.32 5.24 13.31
C ALA A 261 -33.18 6.48 13.00
N PHE A 262 -32.78 7.67 13.46
CA PHE A 262 -33.44 8.93 13.12
C PHE A 262 -33.46 9.19 11.61
N LEU A 263 -32.33 9.00 10.91
CA LEU A 263 -32.27 9.13 9.45
C LEU A 263 -33.24 8.16 8.77
N ASN A 264 -33.20 6.87 9.11
CA ASN A 264 -34.03 5.85 8.45
C ASN A 264 -35.53 6.08 8.73
N THR A 265 -35.88 6.46 9.96
CA THR A 265 -37.27 6.76 10.30
C THR A 265 -37.79 7.98 9.54
N GLY A 266 -37.02 9.06 9.47
CA GLY A 266 -37.41 10.25 8.72
C GLY A 266 -37.53 10.00 7.23
N GLN A 267 -36.65 9.21 6.65
CA GLN A 267 -36.73 8.73 5.28
C GLN A 267 -38.04 7.91 5.05
N GLY A 268 -38.33 6.99 5.96
CA GLY A 268 -39.56 6.19 5.92
C GLY A 268 -40.83 7.05 5.98
N VAL A 269 -40.84 8.07 6.82
CA VAL A 269 -41.99 9.02 6.91
C VAL A 269 -42.19 9.76 5.59
N ILE A 270 -41.15 10.30 4.98
CA ILE A 270 -41.23 11.03 3.72
C ILE A 270 -41.77 10.12 2.60
N VAL A 271 -41.20 8.91 2.48
CA VAL A 271 -41.66 7.93 1.46
C VAL A 271 -43.12 7.53 1.69
N SER A 272 -43.51 7.24 2.94
CA SER A 272 -44.88 6.85 3.26
C SER A 272 -45.85 7.99 3.02
N ALA A 273 -45.50 9.23 3.35
CA ALA A 273 -46.33 10.39 3.05
C ALA A 273 -46.52 10.59 1.53
N GLY A 274 -45.43 10.50 0.75
CA GLY A 274 -45.52 10.55 -0.71
C GLY A 274 -46.36 9.43 -1.30
N LEU A 275 -46.18 8.19 -0.80
CA LEU A 275 -47.00 7.06 -1.22
C LEU A 275 -48.51 7.31 -0.93
N VAL A 276 -48.84 7.76 0.28
CA VAL A 276 -50.25 8.03 0.65
C VAL A 276 -50.83 9.12 -0.24
N ILE A 277 -50.13 10.22 -0.51
CA ILE A 277 -50.61 11.30 -1.37
C ILE A 277 -50.91 10.77 -2.78
N VAL A 278 -49.93 10.12 -3.40
CA VAL A 278 -50.10 9.64 -4.80
C VAL A 278 -51.12 8.53 -4.90
N MET A 279 -51.19 7.62 -3.92
CA MET A 279 -52.21 6.55 -3.90
C MET A 279 -53.62 7.09 -3.63
N ALA A 280 -53.76 8.13 -2.79
CA ALA A 280 -55.07 8.81 -2.61
C ALA A 280 -55.54 9.47 -3.92
N MET A 281 -54.64 10.15 -4.64
CA MET A 281 -54.95 10.71 -5.96
C MET A 281 -55.40 9.61 -6.94
N ALA A 282 -54.69 8.48 -7.00
CA ALA A 282 -55.07 7.35 -7.84
C ALA A 282 -56.42 6.74 -7.43
N ALA A 283 -56.71 6.65 -6.12
CA ALA A 283 -58.00 6.17 -5.63
C ALA A 283 -59.16 7.09 -6.02
N PHE A 284 -58.97 8.42 -5.95
CA PHE A 284 -59.95 9.38 -6.45
C PHE A 284 -60.16 9.23 -7.97
N GLY A 285 -59.08 9.06 -8.76
CA GLY A 285 -59.18 8.83 -10.20
C GLY A 285 -59.89 7.52 -10.55
N VAL A 286 -59.80 6.49 -9.75
CA VAL A 286 -60.60 5.25 -9.93
C VAL A 286 -62.08 5.50 -9.57
N ALA A 287 -62.33 6.27 -8.50
CA ALA A 287 -63.68 6.55 -8.05
C ALA A 287 -64.47 7.44 -9.03
N ASP A 288 -63.83 8.37 -9.71
CA ASP A 288 -64.46 9.24 -10.74
C ASP A 288 -64.41 8.64 -12.15
N GLY A 289 -63.82 7.45 -12.33
CA GLY A 289 -63.77 6.71 -13.58
C GLY A 289 -62.69 7.19 -14.57
N SER A 290 -61.81 8.10 -14.20
CA SER A 290 -60.68 8.57 -15.03
C SER A 290 -59.50 7.59 -15.05
N MET A 291 -59.44 6.66 -14.07
CA MET A 291 -58.41 5.63 -13.95
C MET A 291 -59.02 4.24 -13.76
N THR A 292 -58.29 3.19 -14.16
CA THR A 292 -58.62 1.79 -13.90
C THR A 292 -58.03 1.30 -12.58
N ILE A 293 -58.52 0.14 -12.09
CA ILE A 293 -57.90 -0.53 -10.94
C ILE A 293 -56.45 -0.96 -11.28
N GLY A 294 -56.19 -1.31 -12.54
CA GLY A 294 -54.85 -1.60 -13.04
C GLY A 294 -53.91 -0.39 -12.98
N ASP A 295 -54.43 0.83 -13.22
CA ASP A 295 -53.68 2.08 -13.07
C ASP A 295 -53.25 2.32 -11.62
N PHE A 296 -54.16 2.09 -10.67
CA PHE A 296 -53.84 2.17 -9.24
C PHE A 296 -52.68 1.24 -8.86
N VAL A 297 -52.73 0.00 -9.38
CA VAL A 297 -51.66 -0.99 -9.14
C VAL A 297 -50.34 -0.58 -9.83
N LEU A 298 -50.43 -0.03 -11.07
CA LEU A 298 -49.28 0.45 -11.83
C LEU A 298 -48.53 1.57 -11.07
N VAL A 299 -49.29 2.59 -10.63
CA VAL A 299 -48.73 3.73 -9.88
C VAL A 299 -48.07 3.24 -8.59
N ASN A 300 -48.70 2.33 -7.84
CA ASN A 300 -48.13 1.74 -6.66
C ASN A 300 -46.78 0.99 -6.96
N ALA A 301 -46.77 0.19 -8.03
CA ALA A 301 -45.57 -0.54 -8.44
C ALA A 301 -44.43 0.40 -8.82
N PHE A 302 -44.68 1.50 -9.53
CA PHE A 302 -43.68 2.52 -9.84
C PHE A 302 -43.11 3.19 -8.58
N LEU A 303 -43.96 3.56 -7.63
CA LEU A 303 -43.52 4.20 -6.39
C LEU A 303 -42.63 3.28 -5.56
N ILE A 304 -43.02 2.01 -5.39
CA ILE A 304 -42.21 1.03 -4.65
C ILE A 304 -40.83 0.83 -5.34
N GLN A 305 -40.86 0.69 -6.67
CA GLN A 305 -39.62 0.47 -7.45
C GLN A 305 -38.70 1.71 -7.44
N LEU A 306 -39.25 2.92 -7.34
CA LEU A 306 -38.52 4.17 -7.25
C LEU A 306 -37.91 4.38 -5.84
N TYR A 307 -38.70 4.11 -4.78
CA TYR A 307 -38.27 4.42 -3.41
C TYR A 307 -37.27 3.41 -2.83
N GLN A 308 -37.35 2.15 -3.27
CA GLN A 308 -36.44 1.10 -2.75
C GLN A 308 -34.94 1.43 -2.89
N PRO A 309 -34.43 1.88 -4.05
CA PRO A 309 -33.03 2.25 -4.20
C PRO A 309 -32.63 3.54 -3.46
N LEU A 310 -33.59 4.44 -3.20
CA LEU A 310 -33.29 5.69 -2.49
C LEU A 310 -32.73 5.46 -1.07
N ASN A 311 -33.13 4.36 -0.40
CA ASN A 311 -32.64 4.00 0.92
C ASN A 311 -31.12 3.82 0.97
N LEU A 312 -30.48 3.55 -0.16
CA LEU A 312 -29.02 3.39 -0.27
C LEU A 312 -28.28 4.73 -0.42
N LEU A 313 -28.94 5.82 -0.80
CA LEU A 313 -28.29 7.09 -1.14
C LEU A 313 -27.43 7.66 -0.01
N GLY A 314 -27.87 7.56 1.24
CA GLY A 314 -27.10 8.04 2.39
C GLY A 314 -25.81 7.26 2.63
N MET A 315 -25.82 5.95 2.36
CA MET A 315 -24.62 5.11 2.41
C MET A 315 -23.71 5.41 1.21
N VAL A 316 -24.27 5.45 0.02
CA VAL A 316 -23.55 5.71 -1.23
C VAL A 316 -22.80 7.05 -1.17
N TYR A 317 -23.45 8.12 -0.72
CA TYR A 317 -22.79 9.43 -0.59
C TYR A 317 -21.53 9.40 0.25
N ARG A 318 -21.59 8.76 1.43
CA ARG A 318 -20.44 8.66 2.33
C ARG A 318 -19.33 7.83 1.74
N GLU A 319 -19.67 6.68 1.17
CA GLU A 319 -18.71 5.75 0.61
C GLU A 319 -18.02 6.32 -0.63
N VAL A 320 -18.76 7.07 -1.46
CA VAL A 320 -18.21 7.83 -2.58
C VAL A 320 -17.20 8.87 -2.07
N LYS A 321 -17.55 9.66 -1.05
CA LYS A 321 -16.64 10.68 -0.47
C LYS A 321 -15.38 10.04 0.12
N GLN A 322 -15.51 8.92 0.84
CA GLN A 322 -14.38 8.16 1.37
C GLN A 322 -13.51 7.60 0.26
N SER A 323 -14.12 7.00 -0.76
CA SER A 323 -13.41 6.43 -1.90
C SER A 323 -12.64 7.49 -2.69
N LEU A 324 -13.22 8.66 -2.91
CA LEU A 324 -12.51 9.79 -3.54
C LEU A 324 -11.29 10.22 -2.72
N THR A 325 -11.43 10.28 -1.38
CA THR A 325 -10.32 10.61 -0.48
C THR A 325 -9.21 9.57 -0.55
N ASP A 326 -9.56 8.27 -0.54
CA ASP A 326 -8.57 7.18 -0.60
C ASP A 326 -7.86 7.14 -1.95
N MET A 327 -8.58 7.38 -3.05
CA MET A 327 -7.99 7.55 -4.38
C MET A 327 -7.06 8.76 -4.44
N GLN A 328 -7.46 9.90 -3.88
CA GLN A 328 -6.62 11.10 -3.85
C GLN A 328 -5.30 10.83 -3.12
N LYS A 329 -5.33 10.17 -1.95
CA LYS A 329 -4.12 9.75 -1.23
C LYS A 329 -3.23 8.87 -2.09
N MET A 330 -3.82 7.92 -2.80
CA MET A 330 -3.08 7.02 -3.69
C MET A 330 -2.46 7.77 -4.89
N PHE A 331 -3.20 8.68 -5.53
CA PHE A 331 -2.67 9.50 -6.63
C PHE A 331 -1.59 10.50 -6.17
N THR A 332 -1.67 11.00 -4.94
CA THR A 332 -0.62 11.86 -4.36
C THR A 332 0.73 11.13 -4.29
N LEU A 333 0.74 9.79 -4.18
CA LEU A 333 1.98 9.01 -4.25
C LEU A 333 2.59 9.03 -5.66
N LEU A 334 1.76 9.05 -6.71
CA LEU A 334 2.23 9.18 -8.10
C LEU A 334 2.82 10.55 -8.42
N ASP A 335 2.30 11.59 -7.75
CA ASP A 335 2.73 12.99 -7.97
C ASP A 335 3.98 13.35 -7.14
N ARG A 336 4.46 12.45 -6.29
CA ARG A 336 5.68 12.69 -5.50
C ARG A 336 6.89 12.79 -6.41
N GLU A 337 7.70 13.83 -6.18
CA GLU A 337 8.97 14.01 -6.84
C GLU A 337 9.97 12.94 -6.42
N ILE A 338 10.77 12.45 -7.37
CA ILE A 338 11.89 11.58 -7.14
C ILE A 338 13.07 12.47 -6.76
N GLU A 339 13.65 12.26 -5.57
CA GLU A 339 14.72 13.10 -5.04
C GLU A 339 16.05 12.88 -5.80
N VAL A 340 16.27 11.65 -6.31
CA VAL A 340 17.45 11.24 -7.04
C VAL A 340 17.03 10.61 -8.37
N GLU A 341 17.08 11.39 -9.45
CA GLU A 341 16.74 10.94 -10.81
C GLU A 341 17.99 10.83 -11.68
N ASP A 342 17.92 9.93 -12.67
CA ASP A 342 18.93 9.89 -13.72
C ASP A 342 18.78 11.11 -14.62
N LYS A 343 19.90 11.72 -15.01
CA LYS A 343 19.87 12.81 -15.99
C LYS A 343 19.29 12.30 -17.30
N PRO A 344 18.49 13.12 -18.02
CA PRO A 344 17.99 12.73 -19.34
C PRO A 344 19.14 12.34 -20.27
N GLY A 345 19.11 11.09 -20.78
CA GLY A 345 20.16 10.57 -21.66
C GLY A 345 21.45 10.18 -20.94
N ALA A 346 21.44 10.00 -19.62
CA ALA A 346 22.61 9.52 -18.88
C ALA A 346 23.13 8.19 -19.48
N PRO A 347 24.45 8.06 -19.75
CA PRO A 347 25.05 6.83 -20.22
C PRO A 347 25.09 5.77 -19.14
N ALA A 348 25.28 4.52 -19.52
CA ALA A 348 25.68 3.50 -18.56
C ALA A 348 27.09 3.76 -18.03
N LEU A 349 27.37 3.32 -16.78
CA LEU A 349 28.71 3.38 -16.20
C LEU A 349 29.68 2.55 -17.06
N ASP A 350 30.75 3.18 -17.56
CA ASP A 350 31.86 2.53 -18.25
C ASP A 350 32.84 1.96 -17.19
N PHE A 351 32.57 0.73 -16.76
CA PHE A 351 33.33 0.06 -15.70
C PHE A 351 34.65 -0.47 -16.24
N LYS A 352 35.80 0.01 -15.72
CA LYS A 352 37.16 -0.36 -16.18
C LYS A 352 37.95 -1.17 -15.16
N GLY A 353 37.91 -0.79 -13.91
CA GLY A 353 38.66 -1.44 -12.85
C GLY A 353 38.02 -1.26 -11.48
N GLY A 354 37.05 -0.38 -11.38
CA GLY A 354 36.29 -0.13 -10.18
C GLY A 354 37.02 0.75 -9.17
N GLU A 355 37.85 1.71 -9.61
CA GLU A 355 38.35 2.75 -8.72
C GLU A 355 37.22 3.52 -8.10
N ILE A 356 37.18 3.65 -6.77
CA ILE A 356 36.23 4.53 -6.07
C ILE A 356 36.98 5.79 -5.61
N ALA A 357 36.44 6.96 -5.87
CA ALA A 357 36.98 8.22 -5.38
C ALA A 357 35.90 9.08 -4.73
N PHE A 358 36.13 9.46 -3.47
CA PHE A 358 35.40 10.53 -2.80
C PHE A 358 36.27 11.79 -2.90
N ASP A 359 35.75 12.82 -3.58
CA ASP A 359 36.47 14.06 -3.85
C ASP A 359 35.77 15.21 -3.14
N ARG A 360 36.31 15.64 -2.00
CA ARG A 360 35.84 16.74 -1.15
C ARG A 360 34.34 16.65 -0.86
N VAL A 361 33.90 15.46 -0.46
CA VAL A 361 32.48 15.19 -0.26
C VAL A 361 31.97 15.88 1.00
N VAL A 362 30.94 16.72 0.80
CA VAL A 362 30.15 17.34 1.86
C VAL A 362 28.74 16.81 1.78
N PHE A 363 28.21 16.30 2.91
CA PHE A 363 26.87 15.75 2.96
C PHE A 363 26.19 15.89 4.32
N GLY A 364 24.88 16.17 4.33
CA GLY A 364 24.01 16.12 5.49
C GLY A 364 22.59 15.71 5.13
N TYR A 365 21.97 14.88 5.95
CA TYR A 365 20.55 14.51 5.78
C TYR A 365 19.59 15.71 6.02
N ASP A 366 20.00 16.64 6.88
CA ASP A 366 19.39 17.94 7.09
C ASP A 366 20.45 18.98 6.72
N PRO A 367 20.11 20.00 5.88
CA PRO A 367 21.07 21.06 5.48
C PRO A 367 21.72 21.79 6.66
N ARG A 368 21.08 21.76 7.84
CA ARG A 368 21.57 22.41 9.07
C ARG A 368 22.58 21.55 9.84
N ARG A 369 22.75 20.26 9.48
CA ARG A 369 23.63 19.34 10.18
C ARG A 369 24.40 18.49 9.18
N LEU A 370 25.63 18.86 8.93
CA LEU A 370 26.54 18.07 8.11
C LEU A 370 26.95 16.80 8.85
N VAL A 371 27.04 15.71 8.09
CA VAL A 371 27.46 14.38 8.54
C VAL A 371 28.84 14.04 7.98
N LEU A 372 29.14 14.50 6.77
CA LEU A 372 30.46 14.43 6.15
C LEU A 372 30.90 15.83 5.77
N GLN A 373 32.17 16.17 6.08
CA GLN A 373 32.77 17.48 5.90
C GLN A 373 34.11 17.32 5.18
N ASP A 374 34.16 17.65 3.90
CA ASP A 374 35.37 17.61 3.05
C ASP A 374 36.09 16.25 3.02
N VAL A 375 35.30 15.16 2.95
CA VAL A 375 35.85 13.80 2.95
C VAL A 375 36.46 13.47 1.59
N SER A 376 37.75 13.16 1.58
CA SER A 376 38.52 12.82 0.37
C SER A 376 39.37 11.56 0.58
N PHE A 377 39.06 10.49 -0.15
CA PHE A 377 39.86 9.27 -0.22
C PHE A 377 39.59 8.51 -1.52
N ALA A 378 40.46 7.60 -1.89
CA ALA A 378 40.28 6.76 -3.07
C ALA A 378 40.58 5.31 -2.75
N VAL A 379 39.80 4.38 -3.33
CA VAL A 379 40.04 2.94 -3.31
C VAL A 379 40.55 2.54 -4.68
N PRO A 380 41.85 2.24 -4.84
CA PRO A 380 42.39 1.85 -6.14
C PRO A 380 41.79 0.50 -6.61
N PRO A 381 41.81 0.21 -7.92
CA PRO A 381 41.34 -1.04 -8.46
C PRO A 381 41.99 -2.27 -7.79
N GLY A 382 41.16 -3.24 -7.39
CA GLY A 382 41.62 -4.48 -6.76
C GLY A 382 42.22 -4.32 -5.34
N LYS A 383 42.08 -3.13 -4.71
CA LYS A 383 42.54 -2.86 -3.36
C LYS A 383 41.40 -2.85 -2.36
N THR A 384 41.76 -3.12 -1.09
CA THR A 384 40.88 -3.10 0.05
C THR A 384 41.17 -1.90 0.92
N ILE A 385 40.18 -0.99 1.05
CA ILE A 385 40.26 0.12 2.01
C ILE A 385 39.21 -0.04 3.09
N ALA A 386 39.60 0.19 4.34
CA ALA A 386 38.71 0.13 5.48
C ALA A 386 38.43 1.54 6.02
N VAL A 387 37.16 1.82 6.32
CA VAL A 387 36.71 3.03 7.01
C VAL A 387 36.29 2.65 8.42
N VAL A 388 36.97 3.22 9.41
CA VAL A 388 36.73 2.99 10.83
C VAL A 388 36.42 4.31 11.54
N GLY A 389 35.87 4.25 12.74
CA GLY A 389 35.56 5.44 13.53
C GLY A 389 34.46 5.21 14.54
N GLY A 390 34.20 6.19 15.38
CA GLY A 390 33.16 6.13 16.40
C GLY A 390 31.74 6.00 15.84
N SER A 391 30.80 5.59 16.69
CA SER A 391 29.36 5.56 16.31
C SER A 391 28.89 6.98 15.96
N GLY A 392 28.11 7.10 14.87
CA GLY A 392 27.64 8.41 14.37
C GLY A 392 28.66 9.21 13.55
N GLY A 393 29.89 8.69 13.32
CA GLY A 393 30.92 9.39 12.57
C GLY A 393 30.70 9.52 11.06
N GLY A 394 29.60 8.98 10.50
CA GLY A 394 29.29 9.09 9.07
C GLY A 394 29.62 7.85 8.23
N LYS A 395 30.11 6.76 8.83
CA LYS A 395 30.55 5.55 8.10
C LYS A 395 29.49 4.96 7.18
N SER A 396 28.31 4.64 7.69
CA SER A 396 27.21 4.08 6.87
C SER A 396 26.65 5.09 5.84
N THR A 397 26.96 6.39 6.01
CA THR A 397 26.62 7.41 5.04
C THR A 397 27.44 7.25 3.76
N ILE A 398 28.69 6.83 3.87
CA ILE A 398 29.58 6.54 2.74
C ILE A 398 28.96 5.47 1.83
N THR A 399 28.47 4.35 2.40
CA THR A 399 27.77 3.30 1.64
C THR A 399 26.55 3.85 0.93
N ARG A 400 25.72 4.64 1.63
CA ARG A 400 24.49 5.21 1.06
C ARG A 400 24.76 6.19 -0.08
N LEU A 401 25.82 6.97 0.01
CA LEU A 401 26.24 7.86 -1.06
C LEU A 401 26.81 7.10 -2.26
N LEU A 402 27.60 6.04 -2.03
CA LEU A 402 28.14 5.21 -3.11
C LEU A 402 27.03 4.50 -3.91
N PHE A 403 25.97 4.02 -3.23
CA PHE A 403 24.75 3.49 -3.88
C PHE A 403 23.85 4.57 -4.48
N ARG A 404 24.24 5.84 -4.36
CA ARG A 404 23.46 7.00 -4.80
C ARG A 404 22.02 6.96 -4.26
N PHE A 405 21.85 6.61 -2.98
CA PHE A 405 20.56 6.79 -2.28
C PHE A 405 20.28 8.26 -1.98
N PHE A 406 21.33 9.07 -2.00
CA PHE A 406 21.32 10.52 -1.88
C PHE A 406 22.41 11.11 -2.80
N ASP A 407 22.18 12.29 -3.34
CA ASP A 407 23.23 13.06 -3.99
C ASP A 407 23.99 13.91 -2.95
N VAL A 408 25.28 14.13 -3.16
CA VAL A 408 26.13 14.93 -2.25
C VAL A 408 25.77 16.40 -2.28
N ASN A 409 25.94 17.12 -1.15
CA ASN A 409 25.71 18.57 -1.10
C ASN A 409 26.89 19.35 -1.69
N GLY A 410 28.10 18.78 -1.68
CA GLY A 410 29.31 19.35 -2.27
C GLY A 410 30.30 18.25 -2.61
N GLY A 411 31.23 18.53 -3.53
CA GLY A 411 32.16 17.54 -4.02
C GLY A 411 31.55 16.52 -4.99
N ALA A 412 32.19 15.37 -5.12
CA ALA A 412 31.75 14.29 -6.00
C ALA A 412 32.13 12.91 -5.48
N VAL A 413 31.30 11.89 -5.79
CA VAL A 413 31.66 10.47 -5.69
C VAL A 413 31.86 9.97 -7.11
N ARG A 414 32.99 9.35 -7.40
CA ARG A 414 33.36 8.87 -8.73
C ARG A 414 33.66 7.38 -8.73
N ILE A 415 33.33 6.71 -9.81
CA ILE A 415 33.79 5.36 -10.12
C ILE A 415 34.51 5.40 -11.47
N ASP A 416 35.75 4.91 -11.50
CA ASP A 416 36.64 4.97 -12.68
C ASP A 416 36.71 6.37 -13.30
N GLY A 417 36.78 7.41 -12.44
CA GLY A 417 36.80 8.82 -12.84
C GLY A 417 35.45 9.43 -13.24
N GLN A 418 34.38 8.64 -13.39
CA GLN A 418 33.04 9.09 -13.76
C GLN A 418 32.24 9.45 -12.51
N ASP A 419 31.64 10.64 -12.48
CA ASP A 419 30.73 11.04 -11.40
C ASP A 419 29.46 10.16 -11.43
N ILE A 420 29.11 9.57 -10.29
CA ILE A 420 27.94 8.68 -10.19
C ILE A 420 26.61 9.40 -10.49
N ARG A 421 26.59 10.73 -10.48
CA ARG A 421 25.42 11.55 -10.86
C ARG A 421 25.21 11.65 -12.38
N ASP A 422 26.23 11.31 -13.17
CA ASP A 422 26.23 11.45 -14.63
C ASP A 422 25.95 10.13 -15.37
N VAL A 423 25.82 9.03 -14.61
CA VAL A 423 25.54 7.70 -15.14
C VAL A 423 24.19 7.17 -14.66
N THR A 424 23.64 6.15 -15.33
CA THR A 424 22.37 5.55 -14.91
C THR A 424 22.52 4.77 -13.61
N GLN A 425 21.55 4.92 -12.70
CA GLN A 425 21.53 4.19 -11.42
C GLN A 425 21.50 2.67 -11.62
N ALA A 426 20.89 2.18 -12.70
CA ALA A 426 20.83 0.76 -13.02
C ALA A 426 22.25 0.19 -13.24
N SER A 427 23.08 0.86 -14.08
CA SER A 427 24.47 0.43 -14.34
C SER A 427 25.36 0.58 -13.11
N LEU A 428 25.18 1.67 -12.36
CA LEU A 428 25.88 1.88 -11.08
C LEU A 428 25.59 0.75 -10.10
N LYS A 429 24.31 0.46 -9.84
CA LYS A 429 23.90 -0.61 -8.90
C LYS A 429 24.32 -2.01 -9.37
N ALA A 430 24.41 -2.24 -10.69
CA ALA A 430 24.91 -3.50 -11.23
C ALA A 430 26.40 -3.73 -10.89
N SER A 431 27.23 -2.68 -10.87
CA SER A 431 28.66 -2.77 -10.56
C SER A 431 28.98 -2.90 -9.06
N LEU A 432 28.02 -2.58 -8.17
CA LEU A 432 28.18 -2.56 -6.71
C LEU A 432 27.53 -3.78 -6.06
N GLY A 433 28.19 -4.40 -5.07
CA GLY A 433 27.61 -5.40 -4.18
C GLY A 433 27.78 -5.01 -2.73
N VAL A 434 26.83 -5.35 -1.87
CA VAL A 434 26.91 -5.05 -0.43
C VAL A 434 26.54 -6.26 0.41
N VAL A 435 27.30 -6.50 1.47
CA VAL A 435 26.91 -7.30 2.62
C VAL A 435 26.57 -6.31 3.74
N PRO A 436 25.28 -6.08 4.02
CA PRO A 436 24.86 -5.08 4.99
C PRO A 436 25.02 -5.58 6.42
N GLN A 437 25.03 -4.64 7.38
CA GLN A 437 25.05 -4.92 8.82
C GLN A 437 23.82 -5.75 9.24
N ASP A 438 22.62 -5.25 8.91
CA ASP A 438 21.35 -5.92 9.17
C ASP A 438 20.86 -6.63 7.91
N VAL A 439 20.99 -7.96 7.88
CA VAL A 439 20.51 -8.76 6.75
C VAL A 439 19.03 -9.03 6.89
N VAL A 440 18.26 -8.50 5.96
CA VAL A 440 16.81 -8.76 5.85
C VAL A 440 16.55 -9.79 4.75
N LEU A 441 15.77 -10.82 5.10
CA LEU A 441 15.33 -11.86 4.17
C LEU A 441 13.85 -11.74 3.86
N PHE A 442 13.49 -12.11 2.64
CA PHE A 442 12.08 -12.23 2.25
C PHE A 442 11.43 -13.43 2.95
N ASN A 443 10.17 -13.30 3.30
CA ASN A 443 9.39 -14.41 3.82
C ASN A 443 9.05 -15.39 2.69
N ASP A 444 10.05 -16.11 2.25
CA ASP A 444 10.03 -17.06 1.15
C ASP A 444 11.02 -18.20 1.41
N THR A 445 11.24 -19.07 0.45
CA THR A 445 12.21 -20.16 0.53
C THR A 445 13.64 -19.66 0.63
N LEU A 446 14.53 -20.48 1.17
CA LEU A 446 15.97 -20.18 1.18
C LEU A 446 16.52 -20.04 -0.26
N LYS A 447 16.06 -20.90 -1.20
CA LYS A 447 16.44 -20.81 -2.62
C LYS A 447 16.09 -19.44 -3.21
N HIS A 448 14.84 -18.94 -3.01
CA HIS A 448 14.43 -17.62 -3.48
C HIS A 448 15.30 -16.51 -2.89
N ASN A 449 15.60 -16.61 -1.59
CA ASN A 449 16.45 -15.64 -0.91
C ASN A 449 17.88 -15.63 -1.45
N LEU A 450 18.45 -16.76 -1.82
CA LEU A 450 19.77 -16.85 -2.44
C LEU A 450 19.78 -16.28 -3.86
N LEU A 451 18.83 -16.73 -4.71
CA LEU A 451 18.71 -16.29 -6.10
C LEU A 451 18.36 -14.82 -6.26
N TYR A 452 18.00 -14.12 -5.16
CA TYR A 452 17.76 -12.67 -5.22
C TYR A 452 19.00 -11.86 -5.60
N GLY A 453 20.19 -12.45 -5.49
CA GLY A 453 21.46 -11.88 -5.99
C GLY A 453 21.52 -11.84 -7.51
N ASP A 454 21.06 -12.92 -8.16
CA ASP A 454 20.90 -13.10 -9.60
C ASP A 454 19.74 -14.07 -9.84
N LEU A 455 18.63 -13.57 -10.40
CA LEU A 455 17.42 -14.36 -10.64
C LEU A 455 17.59 -15.38 -11.76
N ASP A 456 18.56 -15.15 -12.66
CA ASP A 456 18.85 -15.99 -13.82
C ASP A 456 20.03 -16.94 -13.59
N ALA A 457 20.58 -16.98 -12.34
CA ALA A 457 21.70 -17.83 -11.99
C ALA A 457 21.39 -19.32 -12.21
N THR A 458 22.35 -20.04 -12.79
CA THR A 458 22.25 -21.49 -12.98
C THR A 458 22.36 -22.24 -11.65
N ASP A 459 21.90 -23.50 -11.61
CA ASP A 459 22.04 -24.32 -10.40
C ASP A 459 23.53 -24.54 -10.03
N ASP A 460 24.45 -24.60 -10.99
CA ASP A 460 25.89 -24.71 -10.73
C ASP A 460 26.44 -23.45 -10.06
N GLN A 461 26.04 -22.27 -10.52
CA GLN A 461 26.40 -20.99 -9.90
C GLN A 461 25.83 -20.88 -8.47
N LEU A 462 24.57 -21.32 -8.29
CA LEU A 462 23.96 -21.37 -6.98
C LEU A 462 24.73 -22.29 -6.03
N GLN A 463 25.13 -23.49 -6.46
CA GLN A 463 25.92 -24.42 -5.65
C GLN A 463 27.30 -23.85 -5.31
N ALA A 464 27.98 -23.22 -6.27
CA ALA A 464 29.25 -22.55 -6.05
C ALA A 464 29.14 -21.44 -5.00
N ALA A 465 28.06 -20.64 -5.05
CA ALA A 465 27.82 -19.58 -4.06
C ALA A 465 27.50 -20.15 -2.66
N ILE A 466 26.74 -21.24 -2.58
CA ILE A 466 26.44 -21.96 -1.33
C ILE A 466 27.73 -22.47 -0.68
N ASP A 467 28.61 -23.09 -1.47
CA ASP A 467 29.87 -23.64 -0.95
C ASP A 467 30.83 -22.54 -0.50
N ALA A 468 30.96 -21.49 -1.30
CA ALA A 468 31.83 -20.36 -0.95
C ALA A 468 31.34 -19.59 0.29
N ALA A 469 30.02 -19.46 0.49
CA ALA A 469 29.42 -18.87 1.68
C ALA A 469 29.29 -19.85 2.87
N GLN A 470 29.74 -21.11 2.72
CA GLN A 470 29.66 -22.15 3.76
C GLN A 470 28.24 -22.40 4.27
N LEU A 471 27.26 -22.41 3.36
CA LEU A 471 25.85 -22.62 3.68
C LEU A 471 25.43 -24.10 3.65
N ARG A 472 26.28 -25.00 3.17
CA ARG A 472 25.95 -26.43 3.01
C ARG A 472 25.48 -27.08 4.33
N PRO A 473 26.17 -26.89 5.48
CA PRO A 473 25.71 -27.49 6.74
C PRO A 473 24.32 -26.95 7.18
N LEU A 474 24.05 -25.69 6.95
CA LEU A 474 22.71 -25.14 7.21
C LEU A 474 21.65 -25.83 6.35
N ILE A 475 21.90 -25.96 5.04
CA ILE A 475 20.93 -26.52 4.09
C ILE A 475 20.64 -27.98 4.41
N GLU A 476 21.65 -28.76 4.79
CA GLU A 476 21.51 -30.17 5.19
C GLU A 476 20.73 -30.35 6.48
N ASN A 477 20.81 -29.40 7.40
CA ASN A 477 20.07 -29.41 8.66
C ASN A 477 18.62 -28.91 8.52
N LEU A 478 18.25 -28.28 7.40
CA LEU A 478 16.89 -27.81 7.20
C LEU A 478 15.98 -28.95 6.65
N PRO A 479 14.75 -29.09 7.16
CA PRO A 479 13.85 -30.22 6.79
C PRO A 479 13.61 -30.34 5.29
N ASP A 480 13.47 -29.22 4.57
CA ASP A 480 13.19 -29.14 3.13
C ASP A 480 14.38 -28.59 2.34
N GLY A 481 15.58 -28.53 2.96
CA GLY A 481 16.79 -28.00 2.34
C GLY A 481 16.57 -26.58 1.78
N LEU A 482 16.90 -26.39 0.51
CA LEU A 482 16.72 -25.10 -0.19
C LEU A 482 15.26 -24.63 -0.30
N LYS A 483 14.27 -25.51 -0.15
CA LYS A 483 12.84 -25.18 -0.20
C LYS A 483 12.29 -24.76 1.17
N SER A 484 13.08 -24.82 2.23
CA SER A 484 12.68 -24.41 3.57
C SER A 484 12.34 -22.93 3.62
N MET A 485 11.20 -22.60 4.25
CA MET A 485 10.75 -21.21 4.48
C MET A 485 11.58 -20.58 5.60
N VAL A 486 12.20 -19.44 5.33
CA VAL A 486 13.05 -18.73 6.31
C VAL A 486 12.27 -17.85 7.30
N GLY A 487 10.96 -17.70 7.09
CA GLY A 487 10.09 -16.88 7.93
C GLY A 487 10.22 -15.38 7.68
N GLU A 488 9.39 -14.60 8.39
CA GLU A 488 9.39 -13.15 8.28
C GLU A 488 10.75 -12.58 8.72
N ARG A 489 11.39 -11.78 7.84
CA ARG A 489 12.74 -11.22 8.03
C ARG A 489 13.80 -12.27 8.40
N GLY A 490 13.57 -13.54 8.06
CA GLY A 490 14.50 -14.62 8.37
C GLY A 490 14.56 -14.98 9.87
N LEU A 491 13.47 -14.85 10.61
CA LEU A 491 13.40 -15.16 12.05
C LEU A 491 13.83 -16.58 12.42
N LYS A 492 13.75 -17.51 11.45
CA LYS A 492 14.16 -18.91 11.65
C LYS A 492 15.65 -19.15 11.51
N LEU A 493 16.44 -18.12 11.11
CA LEU A 493 17.87 -18.20 10.91
C LEU A 493 18.60 -17.36 11.97
N SER A 494 19.74 -17.87 12.43
CA SER A 494 20.67 -17.13 13.29
C SER A 494 21.30 -15.93 12.55
N GLY A 495 21.90 -14.99 13.29
CA GLY A 495 22.59 -13.85 12.70
C GLY A 495 23.70 -14.25 11.71
N GLY A 496 24.51 -15.26 12.07
CA GLY A 496 25.57 -15.78 11.19
C GLY A 496 25.05 -16.44 9.92
N GLU A 497 23.97 -17.19 10.01
CA GLU A 497 23.32 -17.82 8.85
C GLU A 497 22.75 -16.77 7.88
N LYS A 498 22.13 -15.70 8.40
CA LYS A 498 21.68 -14.56 7.59
C LYS A 498 22.84 -13.88 6.86
N GLN A 499 23.95 -13.67 7.56
CA GLN A 499 25.17 -13.09 6.96
C GLN A 499 25.72 -13.97 5.84
N ARG A 500 25.79 -15.29 6.02
CA ARG A 500 26.21 -16.23 4.98
C ARG A 500 25.26 -16.18 3.75
N VAL A 501 23.94 -16.05 3.97
CA VAL A 501 22.99 -15.83 2.88
C VAL A 501 23.27 -14.53 2.14
N ALA A 502 23.59 -13.43 2.84
CA ALA A 502 23.96 -12.16 2.20
C ALA A 502 25.26 -12.26 1.39
N ILE A 503 26.25 -13.00 1.88
CA ILE A 503 27.50 -13.29 1.15
C ILE A 503 27.20 -14.09 -0.12
N ALA A 504 26.38 -15.14 -0.03
CA ALA A 504 25.99 -15.93 -1.20
C ALA A 504 25.23 -15.09 -2.25
N ARG A 505 24.32 -14.20 -1.82
CA ARG A 505 23.65 -13.23 -2.71
C ARG A 505 24.66 -12.34 -3.44
N MET A 506 25.65 -11.83 -2.71
CA MET A 506 26.68 -10.97 -3.28
C MET A 506 27.55 -11.73 -4.28
N MET A 507 27.86 -12.99 -4.01
CA MET A 507 28.62 -13.84 -4.93
C MET A 507 27.86 -14.14 -6.22
N LEU A 508 26.55 -14.45 -6.12
CA LEU A 508 25.70 -14.65 -7.29
C LEU A 508 25.63 -13.40 -8.14
N LYS A 509 25.51 -12.23 -7.52
CA LYS A 509 25.53 -10.94 -8.21
C LYS A 509 26.84 -10.66 -8.94
N ASN A 510 27.96 -11.19 -8.45
CA ASN A 510 29.30 -11.06 -9.02
C ASN A 510 29.72 -9.61 -9.36
N PRO A 511 29.63 -8.64 -8.43
CA PRO A 511 29.90 -7.24 -8.70
C PRO A 511 31.39 -6.96 -8.85
N GLY A 512 31.76 -5.89 -9.58
CA GLY A 512 33.14 -5.42 -9.68
C GLY A 512 33.66 -4.72 -8.42
N ILE A 513 32.76 -4.11 -7.64
CA ILE A 513 33.07 -3.42 -6.38
C ILE A 513 32.28 -4.07 -5.24
N MET A 514 32.94 -4.37 -4.15
CA MET A 514 32.36 -4.96 -2.95
C MET A 514 32.36 -4.01 -1.76
N ILE A 515 31.28 -4.02 -1.02
CA ILE A 515 31.12 -3.20 0.19
C ILE A 515 30.71 -4.13 1.33
N PHE A 516 31.48 -4.12 2.41
CA PHE A 516 31.19 -4.84 3.65
C PHE A 516 30.83 -3.82 4.74
N ASP A 517 29.56 -3.76 5.12
CA ASP A 517 29.08 -2.80 6.12
C ASP A 517 28.83 -3.54 7.43
N GLU A 518 29.81 -3.50 8.36
CA GLU A 518 29.78 -4.15 9.68
C GLU A 518 29.37 -5.64 9.63
N ALA A 519 29.82 -6.36 8.62
CA ALA A 519 29.36 -7.70 8.28
C ALA A 519 29.57 -8.78 9.37
N THR A 520 30.24 -8.48 10.49
CA THR A 520 30.56 -9.43 11.57
C THR A 520 30.13 -8.95 12.97
N SER A 521 29.46 -7.80 13.10
CA SER A 521 29.24 -7.11 14.38
C SER A 521 28.37 -7.87 15.41
N ALA A 522 27.52 -8.78 14.98
CA ALA A 522 26.54 -9.48 15.81
C ALA A 522 26.85 -10.98 16.01
N LEU A 523 28.12 -11.40 15.81
CA LEU A 523 28.48 -12.81 15.73
C LEU A 523 29.39 -13.22 16.89
N ASP A 524 29.33 -14.51 17.27
CA ASP A 524 30.30 -15.14 18.15
C ASP A 524 31.66 -15.27 17.44
N THR A 525 32.73 -15.35 18.21
CA THR A 525 34.14 -15.31 17.72
C THR A 525 34.45 -16.45 16.73
N ALA A 526 33.85 -17.63 16.88
CA ALA A 526 34.07 -18.76 15.98
C ALA A 526 33.44 -18.51 14.61
N THR A 527 32.17 -18.12 14.60
CA THR A 527 31.40 -17.76 13.39
C THR A 527 31.99 -16.53 12.69
N GLU A 528 32.49 -15.54 13.45
CA GLU A 528 33.18 -14.36 12.90
C GLU A 528 34.40 -14.75 12.06
N ARG A 529 35.26 -15.63 12.56
CA ARG A 529 36.46 -16.10 11.83
C ARG A 529 36.09 -16.83 10.52
N GLU A 530 35.05 -17.64 10.53
CA GLU A 530 34.59 -18.36 9.33
C GLU A 530 34.04 -17.40 8.27
N ILE A 531 33.25 -16.43 8.70
CA ILE A 531 32.69 -15.41 7.81
C ILE A 531 33.82 -14.52 7.25
N GLN A 532 34.78 -14.14 8.08
CA GLN A 532 35.94 -13.35 7.62
C GLN A 532 36.73 -14.10 6.53
N LYS A 533 36.95 -15.42 6.68
CA LYS A 533 37.59 -16.24 5.64
C LYS A 533 36.78 -16.25 4.34
N ALA A 534 35.45 -16.35 4.44
CA ALA A 534 34.58 -16.29 3.28
C ALA A 534 34.65 -14.92 2.59
N LEU A 535 34.62 -13.82 3.37
CA LEU A 535 34.73 -12.45 2.85
C LEU A 535 36.06 -12.21 2.16
N ASN A 536 37.21 -12.61 2.80
CA ASN A 536 38.55 -12.48 2.22
C ASN A 536 38.66 -13.22 0.88
N ARG A 537 38.16 -14.46 0.80
CA ARG A 537 38.13 -15.24 -0.46
C ARG A 537 37.34 -14.56 -1.57
N VAL A 538 36.21 -13.96 -1.22
CA VAL A 538 35.33 -13.29 -2.18
C VAL A 538 35.92 -11.96 -2.65
N SER A 539 36.69 -11.26 -1.81
CA SER A 539 37.29 -9.96 -2.13
C SER A 539 38.59 -10.06 -2.94
N GLU A 540 39.20 -11.26 -3.08
CA GLU A 540 40.44 -11.43 -3.85
C GLU A 540 40.32 -10.88 -5.28
N GLY A 541 41.22 -9.95 -5.62
CA GLY A 541 41.28 -9.31 -6.94
C GLY A 541 40.16 -8.29 -7.25
N ARG A 542 39.34 -7.93 -6.26
CA ARG A 542 38.21 -6.99 -6.44
C ARG A 542 38.40 -5.75 -5.57
N THR A 543 37.89 -4.62 -6.07
CA THR A 543 37.89 -3.37 -5.29
C THR A 543 36.95 -3.50 -4.11
N THR A 544 37.47 -3.35 -2.89
CA THR A 544 36.69 -3.62 -1.66
C THR A 544 36.72 -2.43 -0.71
N LEU A 545 35.54 -1.99 -0.27
CA LEU A 545 35.36 -0.99 0.77
C LEU A 545 34.79 -1.68 2.02
N ILE A 546 35.54 -1.66 3.12
CA ILE A 546 35.08 -2.22 4.39
C ILE A 546 34.68 -1.09 5.32
N ILE A 547 33.46 -1.12 5.83
CA ILE A 547 33.05 -0.28 6.94
C ILE A 547 32.99 -1.15 8.17
N ALA A 548 33.88 -0.84 9.14
CA ALA A 548 34.04 -1.69 10.30
C ALA A 548 33.81 -0.96 11.61
N HIS A 549 33.17 -1.68 12.53
CA HIS A 549 33.10 -1.35 13.95
C HIS A 549 34.11 -2.15 14.76
N ARG A 550 34.40 -3.39 14.33
CA ARG A 550 35.47 -4.23 14.93
C ARG A 550 36.76 -4.06 14.14
N LEU A 551 37.80 -3.62 14.83
CA LEU A 551 39.09 -3.36 14.19
C LEU A 551 39.87 -4.64 13.82
N SER A 552 39.51 -5.80 14.41
CA SER A 552 40.05 -7.11 14.03
C SER A 552 39.81 -7.46 12.57
N THR A 553 38.74 -6.95 11.97
CA THR A 553 38.35 -7.25 10.59
C THR A 553 39.07 -6.41 9.52
N VAL A 554 39.81 -5.39 9.92
CA VAL A 554 40.47 -4.44 9.01
C VAL A 554 42.00 -4.47 9.06
N VAL A 555 42.57 -5.40 9.84
CA VAL A 555 44.04 -5.53 10.03
C VAL A 555 44.76 -5.74 8.69
N ASP A 556 44.18 -6.54 7.79
CA ASP A 556 44.71 -6.89 6.48
C ASP A 556 44.38 -5.89 5.36
N ALA A 557 43.68 -4.78 5.66
CA ALA A 557 43.36 -3.76 4.66
C ALA A 557 44.61 -3.05 4.14
N ASP A 558 44.64 -2.76 2.82
CA ASP A 558 45.77 -2.03 2.19
C ASP A 558 45.93 -0.62 2.80
N GLU A 559 44.83 0.01 3.17
CA GLU A 559 44.81 1.28 3.89
C GLU A 559 43.57 1.37 4.81
N ILE A 560 43.72 2.00 5.94
CA ILE A 560 42.65 2.30 6.91
C ILE A 560 42.47 3.80 6.97
N VAL A 561 41.22 4.25 6.84
CA VAL A 561 40.77 5.66 6.95
C VAL A 561 39.99 5.80 8.25
N VAL A 562 40.46 6.65 9.15
CA VAL A 562 39.78 6.92 10.43
C VAL A 562 38.91 8.14 10.30
N LEU A 563 37.59 7.94 10.46
CA LEU A 563 36.58 8.99 10.36
C LEU A 563 36.12 9.43 11.76
N SER A 564 36.23 10.71 12.06
CA SER A 564 35.78 11.30 13.32
C SER A 564 35.02 12.59 13.04
N ALA A 565 33.83 12.73 13.63
CA ALA A 565 32.95 13.90 13.45
C ALA A 565 32.73 14.34 12.00
N GLY A 566 32.77 13.39 11.05
CA GLY A 566 32.52 13.65 9.62
C GLY A 566 33.79 14.04 8.85
N GLU A 567 34.95 14.02 9.43
CA GLU A 567 36.24 14.34 8.81
C GLU A 567 37.20 13.16 8.89
N ILE A 568 38.15 13.05 7.94
CA ILE A 568 39.24 12.07 7.98
C ILE A 568 40.34 12.62 8.88
N VAL A 569 40.58 11.95 10.00
CA VAL A 569 41.57 12.40 10.99
C VAL A 569 42.89 11.64 10.91
N GLU A 570 42.86 10.38 10.48
CA GLU A 570 44.06 9.54 10.31
C GLU A 570 43.89 8.64 9.09
N ARG A 571 45.01 8.32 8.44
CA ARG A 571 45.03 7.31 7.38
C ARG A 571 46.39 6.62 7.34
N GLY A 572 46.42 5.34 6.98
CA GLY A 572 47.62 4.51 6.88
C GLY A 572 47.30 3.03 7.04
N ARG A 573 48.36 2.20 7.07
CA ARG A 573 48.23 0.77 7.38
C ARG A 573 48.07 0.53 8.87
N HIS A 574 47.56 -0.63 9.25
CA HIS A 574 47.35 -1.01 10.64
C HIS A 574 48.57 -0.78 11.52
N ALA A 575 49.76 -1.30 11.11
CA ALA A 575 51.00 -1.14 11.86
C ALA A 575 51.44 0.32 12.00
N ASP A 576 51.27 1.12 10.94
CA ASP A 576 51.66 2.54 10.93
C ASP A 576 50.76 3.35 11.88
N LEU A 577 49.45 3.07 11.86
CA LEU A 577 48.47 3.77 12.72
C LEU A 577 48.66 3.40 14.20
N LEU A 578 49.01 2.16 14.51
CA LEU A 578 49.33 1.77 15.88
C LEU A 578 50.57 2.51 16.38
N SER A 579 51.64 2.63 15.55
CA SER A 579 52.88 3.31 15.92
C SER A 579 52.70 4.80 16.19
N LYS A 580 51.68 5.44 15.57
CA LYS A 580 51.35 6.87 15.76
C LYS A 580 50.73 7.18 17.12
N ASN A 581 50.24 6.15 17.87
CA ASN A 581 49.53 6.30 19.15
C ASN A 581 48.37 7.31 19.10
N GLY A 582 47.69 7.39 17.95
CA GLY A 582 46.58 8.31 17.71
C GLY A 582 45.22 7.73 18.07
N ILE A 583 44.17 8.24 17.39
CA ILE A 583 42.77 7.84 17.62
C ILE A 583 42.61 6.35 17.32
N TYR A 584 43.20 5.86 16.21
CA TYR A 584 43.16 4.44 15.85
C TYR A 584 43.73 3.54 16.92
N ALA A 585 44.94 3.85 17.40
CA ALA A 585 45.62 3.08 18.45
C ALA A 585 44.78 3.07 19.74
N GLY A 586 44.19 4.20 20.12
CA GLY A 586 43.28 4.29 21.27
C GLY A 586 41.99 3.48 21.11
N MET A 587 41.47 3.36 19.92
CA MET A 587 40.31 2.50 19.62
C MET A 587 40.68 1.01 19.67
N TRP A 588 41.86 0.65 19.14
CA TRP A 588 42.37 -0.71 19.16
C TRP A 588 42.59 -1.23 20.58
N LEU A 589 43.30 -0.47 21.43
CA LEU A 589 43.55 -0.83 22.83
C LEU A 589 42.25 -1.02 23.63
N ARG A 590 41.25 -0.20 23.41
CA ARG A 590 39.95 -0.37 24.05
C ARG A 590 39.25 -1.66 23.65
N GLN A 591 39.25 -2.01 22.35
CA GLN A 591 38.66 -3.26 21.90
C GLN A 591 39.44 -4.51 22.36
N GLN A 592 40.75 -4.43 22.50
CA GLN A 592 41.53 -5.51 23.09
C GLN A 592 41.18 -5.72 24.57
N SER A 593 41.17 -4.65 25.37
CA SER A 593 40.85 -4.76 26.79
C SER A 593 39.43 -5.29 27.05
N GLU A 594 38.45 -4.95 26.19
CA GLU A 594 37.08 -5.50 26.25
C GLU A 594 37.06 -7.01 25.92
N ASN A 595 37.84 -7.45 24.93
CA ASN A 595 37.94 -8.87 24.56
C ASN A 595 38.66 -9.70 25.63
N ASP A 596 39.71 -9.18 26.26
CA ASP A 596 40.42 -9.85 27.33
C ASP A 596 39.55 -10.02 28.58
N GLN A 597 38.78 -9.01 28.96
CA GLN A 597 37.80 -9.11 30.07
C GLN A 597 36.71 -10.13 29.81
N ILE A 598 36.24 -10.25 28.57
CA ILE A 598 35.22 -11.25 28.19
C ILE A 598 35.81 -12.65 28.24
N SER A 599 37.08 -12.86 27.80
CA SER A 599 37.74 -14.16 27.85
C SER A 599 38.00 -14.61 29.29
N GLU A 600 38.45 -13.72 30.16
CA GLU A 600 38.66 -14.01 31.59
C GLU A 600 37.32 -14.37 32.29
N SER A 601 36.24 -13.68 31.98
CA SER A 601 34.91 -13.96 32.55
C SER A 601 34.35 -15.31 32.09
N VAL A 602 34.61 -15.74 30.87
CA VAL A 602 34.21 -17.04 30.33
C VAL A 602 35.01 -18.19 30.94
N ASP A 603 36.32 -18.00 31.15
CA ASP A 603 37.20 -18.99 31.79
C ASP A 603 36.84 -19.19 33.28
N VAL A 604 36.40 -18.15 33.98
CA VAL A 604 35.93 -18.23 35.37
C VAL A 604 34.59 -19.00 35.46
N VAL A 605 33.65 -18.80 34.53
CA VAL A 605 32.37 -19.51 34.49
C VAL A 605 32.52 -20.97 34.02
N ALA A 606 33.56 -21.28 33.24
CA ALA A 606 33.87 -22.65 32.81
C ALA A 606 34.63 -23.47 33.87
N ALA A 607 35.17 -22.82 34.90
CA ALA A 607 35.92 -23.42 35.99
C ALA A 607 35.06 -23.65 37.26
N GLU A 608 33.84 -23.16 37.33
CA GLU A 608 32.81 -23.50 38.32
C GLU A 608 31.82 -24.56 37.74
#